data_0f7029d3ae5a13db79384a8804eccf18
#
_entry.id   0f7029d3ae5a13db79384a8804eccf18
#
_cell.length_a   1.000
_cell.length_b   1.000
_cell.length_c   1.000
_cell.angle_alpha   90.00
_cell.angle_beta   90.00
_cell.angle_gamma   90.00
#
_symmetry.space_group_name_H-M   'P 1'
#
loop_
_entity.id
_entity.type
_entity.pdbx_description
1 polymer ?
#
loop_
_entity_poly.entity_id
_entity_poly.type
_entity_poly.pdbx_seq_one_letter_code
_entity_poly.pdbx_strand_id
1 'polypeptide(L)'
;GAENIIPDGSIVAVAEGQCALIVEQGKVVDLCAEAGEYTYNTGTQPSLLSEGLAKNIDEVFAEIGKRFSFGGQAATDQRIYYINTKELMGNKYGTPSPVPFRVVDQRAGIDIDVSIRCFGEYSYRIVNPILFYTNVCGNVENEYTRDALEGQMRTEMMTALQPAFARISEMGIRYSALPGHTTELAEALNQELSGKWSKLRGIEIVSLGVSGVKASEEDEQMIKELQRSAAFMDPTRAAAHMVGAQASAMQACLLYTSPSPRDRQ
;
A
#
# COMPACT_ATOMS: atom_id res chain seq x y z
N GLY A 1 -23.45 7.67 39.27
CA GLY A 1 -22.95 8.04 37.95
C GLY A 1 -24.13 8.23 37.03
N ALA A 2 -24.07 9.25 36.19
CA ALA A 2 -25.11 9.45 35.19
C ALA A 2 -25.05 8.29 34.19
N GLU A 3 -26.19 7.62 34.03
CA GLU A 3 -26.34 6.57 33.02
C GLU A 3 -26.39 7.26 31.63
N ASN A 4 -25.47 6.91 30.74
CA ASN A 4 -25.50 7.34 29.34
C ASN A 4 -26.41 6.36 28.57
N ILE A 5 -27.65 6.71 28.39
CA ILE A 5 -28.62 5.89 27.65
C ILE A 5 -29.12 6.66 26.44
N ILE A 6 -29.17 6.00 25.31
CA ILE A 6 -29.80 6.55 24.10
C ILE A 6 -31.32 6.37 24.26
N PRO A 7 -32.09 7.46 24.31
CA PRO A 7 -33.54 7.32 24.44
C PRO A 7 -34.14 6.58 23.26
N ASP A 8 -35.16 5.76 23.56
CA ASP A 8 -35.97 5.08 22.53
C ASP A 8 -36.64 6.13 21.62
N GLY A 9 -36.63 5.91 20.32
CA GLY A 9 -37.10 6.87 19.33
C GLY A 9 -36.07 7.96 18.94
N SER A 10 -34.83 7.93 19.48
CA SER A 10 -33.76 8.82 19.04
C SER A 10 -33.44 8.62 17.55
N ILE A 11 -33.16 9.71 16.85
CA ILE A 11 -32.77 9.68 15.44
C ILE A 11 -31.25 9.66 15.35
N VAL A 12 -30.71 8.65 14.65
CA VAL A 12 -29.28 8.54 14.28
C VAL A 12 -29.13 8.95 12.83
N ALA A 13 -28.53 10.10 12.57
CA ALA A 13 -28.27 10.59 11.23
C ALA A 13 -26.88 10.16 10.77
N VAL A 14 -26.77 9.50 9.62
CA VAL A 14 -25.53 9.03 9.00
C VAL A 14 -25.33 9.74 7.69
N ALA A 15 -24.17 10.42 7.54
CA ALA A 15 -23.79 11.10 6.32
C ALA A 15 -23.14 10.14 5.30
N GLU A 16 -23.09 10.56 4.04
CA GLU A 16 -22.34 9.86 2.99
C GLU A 16 -20.86 9.69 3.38
N GLY A 17 -20.35 8.46 3.24
CA GLY A 17 -18.98 8.11 3.60
C GLY A 17 -18.72 8.08 5.10
N GLN A 18 -19.76 7.86 5.89
CA GLN A 18 -19.74 7.72 7.33
C GLN A 18 -20.45 6.43 7.74
N CYS A 19 -19.99 5.84 8.83
CA CYS A 19 -20.64 4.71 9.47
C CYS A 19 -20.90 5.06 10.93
N ALA A 20 -22.11 4.80 11.42
CA ALA A 20 -22.43 4.91 12.83
C ALA A 20 -22.40 3.52 13.49
N LEU A 21 -21.67 3.42 14.60
CA LEU A 21 -21.65 2.24 15.47
C LEU A 21 -22.41 2.55 16.75
N ILE A 22 -23.35 1.70 17.11
CA ILE A 22 -24.00 1.75 18.41
C ILE A 22 -23.28 0.80 19.34
N VAL A 23 -22.82 1.32 20.45
CA VAL A 23 -21.98 0.61 21.43
C VAL A 23 -22.68 0.59 22.77
N GLU A 24 -22.86 -0.60 23.34
CA GLU A 24 -23.37 -0.80 24.69
C GLU A 24 -22.28 -1.44 25.57
N GLN A 25 -21.94 -0.77 26.66
CA GLN A 25 -20.91 -1.24 27.61
C GLN A 25 -19.59 -1.63 26.91
N GLY A 26 -19.15 -0.81 25.94
CA GLY A 26 -17.94 -1.04 25.17
C GLY A 26 -18.04 -2.07 24.04
N LYS A 27 -19.21 -2.65 23.82
CA LYS A 27 -19.46 -3.64 22.76
C LYS A 27 -20.31 -3.06 21.65
N VAL A 28 -19.90 -3.28 20.38
CA VAL A 28 -20.70 -2.91 19.22
C VAL A 28 -21.93 -3.82 19.14
N VAL A 29 -23.11 -3.22 19.17
CA VAL A 29 -24.39 -3.92 19.13
C VAL A 29 -25.17 -3.66 17.84
N ASP A 30 -24.90 -2.56 17.14
CA ASP A 30 -25.49 -2.24 15.83
C ASP A 30 -24.56 -1.38 14.97
N LEU A 31 -24.83 -1.39 13.68
CA LEU A 31 -24.06 -0.67 12.65
C LEU A 31 -25.01 -0.07 11.61
N CYS A 32 -24.84 1.23 11.32
CA CYS A 32 -25.53 1.93 10.25
C CYS A 32 -24.49 2.44 9.25
N ALA A 33 -24.35 1.80 8.09
CA ALA A 33 -23.32 2.11 7.10
C ALA A 33 -23.82 2.90 5.89
N GLU A 34 -25.14 2.97 5.70
CA GLU A 34 -25.76 3.75 4.63
C GLU A 34 -26.16 5.14 5.12
N ALA A 35 -26.03 6.14 4.23
CA ALA A 35 -26.49 7.48 4.54
C ALA A 35 -28.01 7.51 4.75
N GLY A 36 -28.44 8.21 5.78
CA GLY A 36 -29.88 8.31 6.11
C GLY A 36 -30.12 8.64 7.57
N GLU A 37 -31.39 8.64 7.92
CA GLU A 37 -31.86 8.82 9.30
C GLU A 37 -32.49 7.51 9.79
N TYR A 38 -31.99 7.04 10.92
CA TYR A 38 -32.42 5.80 11.54
C TYR A 38 -33.02 6.08 12.90
N THR A 39 -34.17 5.47 13.17
CA THR A 39 -34.80 5.56 14.50
C THR A 39 -34.28 4.45 15.39
N TYR A 40 -33.67 4.82 16.51
CA TYR A 40 -33.20 3.86 17.51
C TYR A 40 -34.37 3.30 18.31
N ASN A 41 -34.51 1.99 18.33
CA ASN A 41 -35.53 1.29 19.09
C ASN A 41 -34.89 0.18 19.95
N THR A 42 -35.02 0.27 21.26
CA THR A 42 -34.40 -0.64 22.22
C THR A 42 -34.93 -2.10 22.17
N GLY A 43 -36.02 -2.37 21.47
CA GLY A 43 -36.65 -3.68 21.37
C GLY A 43 -36.45 -4.44 20.07
N THR A 44 -35.75 -3.87 19.09
CA THR A 44 -35.51 -4.50 17.80
C THR A 44 -34.18 -5.24 17.80
N GLN A 45 -34.14 -6.42 17.15
CA GLN A 45 -32.87 -7.07 16.84
C GLN A 45 -32.02 -6.14 15.98
N PRO A 46 -30.67 -6.18 16.11
CA PRO A 46 -29.76 -5.36 15.29
C PRO A 46 -30.15 -5.47 13.83
N SER A 47 -30.50 -4.34 13.21
CA SER A 47 -30.78 -4.32 11.79
C SER A 47 -29.45 -4.19 11.05
N LEU A 48 -28.93 -5.31 10.60
CA LEU A 48 -27.79 -5.37 9.68
C LEU A 48 -28.22 -4.79 8.33
N LEU A 49 -28.25 -3.46 8.24
CA LEU A 49 -28.66 -2.72 7.05
C LEU A 49 -27.47 -2.37 6.18
N SER A 50 -26.77 -3.36 5.62
CA SER A 50 -25.96 -3.09 4.44
C SER A 50 -25.59 -4.38 3.70
N GLU A 51 -26.30 -4.67 2.64
CA GLU A 51 -26.00 -5.79 1.75
C GLU A 51 -24.61 -5.68 1.07
N GLY A 52 -23.97 -4.51 1.07
CA GLY A 52 -22.70 -4.25 0.41
C GLY A 52 -21.43 -4.46 1.25
N LEU A 53 -21.51 -4.28 2.56
CA LEU A 53 -20.41 -4.54 3.52
C LEU A 53 -20.57 -5.86 4.26
N ALA A 54 -21.72 -6.52 4.10
CA ALA A 54 -22.29 -7.51 4.99
C ALA A 54 -21.54 -8.85 5.02
N LYS A 55 -20.91 -9.30 3.96
CA LYS A 55 -20.37 -10.67 3.94
C LYS A 55 -19.25 -10.94 4.93
N ASN A 56 -18.45 -9.91 5.28
CA ASN A 56 -17.39 -10.06 6.27
C ASN A 56 -17.78 -9.57 7.67
N ILE A 57 -18.83 -8.74 7.75
CA ILE A 57 -19.30 -8.13 8.98
C ILE A 57 -20.16 -9.13 9.78
N ASP A 58 -20.98 -9.94 9.11
CA ASP A 58 -21.80 -10.98 9.74
C ASP A 58 -20.94 -12.02 10.49
N GLU A 59 -19.79 -12.40 9.93
CA GLU A 59 -18.85 -13.30 10.59
C GLU A 59 -18.25 -12.67 11.84
N VAL A 60 -17.90 -11.37 11.78
CA VAL A 60 -17.34 -10.63 12.91
C VAL A 60 -18.39 -10.42 14.01
N PHE A 61 -19.64 -10.11 13.65
CA PHE A 61 -20.74 -10.05 14.62
C PHE A 61 -21.06 -11.41 15.25
N ALA A 62 -21.03 -12.49 14.47
CA ALA A 62 -21.21 -13.84 14.97
C ALA A 62 -20.09 -14.25 15.94
N GLU A 63 -18.86 -13.83 15.68
CA GLU A 63 -17.71 -14.08 16.55
C GLU A 63 -17.73 -13.23 17.82
N ILE A 64 -18.11 -11.95 17.72
CA ILE A 64 -18.32 -11.06 18.86
C ILE A 64 -19.51 -11.54 19.71
N GLY A 65 -20.60 -11.94 19.09
CA GLY A 65 -21.80 -12.47 19.79
C GLY A 65 -21.55 -13.76 20.57
N LYS A 66 -20.65 -14.61 20.08
CA LYS A 66 -20.26 -15.86 20.79
C LYS A 66 -19.39 -15.62 22.02
N ARG A 67 -18.65 -14.51 22.07
CA ARG A 67 -17.74 -14.21 23.20
C ARG A 67 -18.42 -13.58 24.40
N PHE A 68 -19.63 -13.02 24.24
CA PHE A 68 -20.31 -12.25 25.30
C PHE A 68 -21.81 -12.52 25.33
N SER A 69 -22.23 -13.54 25.99
CA SER A 69 -23.63 -13.64 26.46
C SER A 69 -23.76 -12.85 27.76
N PHE A 70 -24.30 -11.64 27.68
CA PHE A 70 -24.66 -10.89 28.88
C PHE A 70 -25.98 -11.45 29.44
N GLY A 71 -25.94 -11.88 30.68
CA GLY A 71 -27.19 -12.22 31.39
C GLY A 71 -27.99 -10.95 31.66
N GLY A 72 -29.01 -10.68 30.87
CA GLY A 72 -30.22 -9.93 31.14
C GLY A 72 -30.17 -8.59 31.92
N GLN A 73 -29.01 -7.93 32.08
CA GLN A 73 -28.96 -6.62 32.73
C GLN A 73 -29.15 -5.51 31.68
N ALA A 74 -29.97 -4.52 32.04
CA ALA A 74 -30.16 -3.32 31.23
C ALA A 74 -28.84 -2.61 31.00
N ALA A 75 -28.59 -2.12 29.77
CA ALA A 75 -27.41 -1.36 29.42
C ALA A 75 -27.33 -0.08 30.26
N THR A 76 -26.18 0.18 30.85
CA THR A 76 -25.92 1.38 31.68
C THR A 76 -25.09 2.44 30.97
N ASP A 77 -24.42 2.07 29.86
CA ASP A 77 -23.62 2.98 29.03
C ASP A 77 -23.83 2.64 27.56
N GLN A 78 -24.46 3.55 26.83
CA GLN A 78 -24.71 3.46 25.39
C GLN A 78 -24.08 4.66 24.73
N ARG A 79 -23.35 4.43 23.63
CA ARG A 79 -22.66 5.47 22.86
C ARG A 79 -22.83 5.24 21.37
N ILE A 80 -22.75 6.33 20.61
CA ILE A 80 -22.71 6.29 19.14
C ILE A 80 -21.32 6.80 18.71
N TYR A 81 -20.64 6.00 17.88
CA TYR A 81 -19.39 6.37 17.26
C TYR A 81 -19.59 6.53 15.76
N TYR A 82 -19.11 7.63 15.21
CA TYR A 82 -19.12 7.88 13.78
C TYR A 82 -17.72 7.64 13.23
N ILE A 83 -17.61 6.73 12.26
CA ILE A 83 -16.35 6.38 11.61
C ILE A 83 -16.37 6.87 10.17
N ASN A 84 -15.35 7.61 9.77
CA ASN A 84 -15.14 8.05 8.41
C ASN A 84 -14.72 6.85 7.55
N THR A 85 -15.54 6.50 6.56
CA THR A 85 -15.30 5.40 5.62
C THR A 85 -14.88 5.88 4.24
N LYS A 86 -14.66 7.20 4.08
CA LYS A 86 -14.12 7.76 2.83
C LYS A 86 -12.65 7.41 2.65
N GLU A 87 -12.20 7.51 1.42
CA GLU A 87 -10.78 7.44 1.08
C GLU A 87 -10.01 8.60 1.71
N LEU A 88 -8.98 8.27 2.49
CA LEU A 88 -8.11 9.22 3.17
C LEU A 88 -6.81 9.38 2.38
N MET A 89 -6.74 10.45 1.61
CA MET A 89 -5.64 10.76 0.68
C MET A 89 -4.51 11.56 1.32
N GLY A 90 -3.38 11.68 0.60
CA GLY A 90 -2.27 12.55 0.94
C GLY A 90 -1.38 12.02 2.08
N ASN A 91 -1.38 10.71 2.31
CA ASN A 91 -0.46 10.09 3.27
C ASN A 91 0.89 9.86 2.61
N LYS A 92 1.93 10.45 3.17
CA LYS A 92 3.30 10.32 2.62
C LYS A 92 3.99 9.09 3.15
N TYR A 93 4.71 8.42 2.25
CA TYR A 93 5.62 7.34 2.61
C TYR A 93 6.97 7.55 1.95
N GLY A 94 8.00 6.93 2.50
CA GLY A 94 9.34 6.95 1.92
C GLY A 94 10.26 6.03 2.68
N THR A 95 11.33 5.62 2.02
CA THR A 95 12.37 4.79 2.62
C THR A 95 13.44 5.68 3.26
N PRO A 96 13.54 5.77 4.60
CA PRO A 96 14.58 6.56 5.27
C PRO A 96 15.99 6.01 4.98
N SER A 97 16.08 4.69 4.83
CA SER A 97 17.28 3.98 4.41
C SER A 97 17.01 3.25 3.10
N PRO A 98 18.02 3.03 2.26
CA PRO A 98 17.87 2.23 1.05
C PRO A 98 17.32 0.83 1.38
N VAL A 99 16.44 0.34 0.52
CA VAL A 99 15.80 -0.97 0.64
C VAL A 99 16.30 -1.87 -0.49
N PRO A 100 16.64 -3.15 -0.21
CA PRO A 100 17.03 -4.08 -1.25
C PRO A 100 15.93 -4.31 -2.29
N PHE A 101 16.33 -4.32 -3.56
CA PHE A 101 15.49 -4.69 -4.68
C PHE A 101 16.24 -5.63 -5.60
N ARG A 102 15.71 -6.82 -5.83
CA ARG A 102 16.33 -7.82 -6.70
C ARG A 102 16.12 -7.45 -8.16
N VAL A 103 17.19 -7.31 -8.90
CA VAL A 103 17.19 -7.07 -10.34
C VAL A 103 17.52 -8.39 -11.04
N VAL A 104 16.58 -8.89 -11.84
CA VAL A 104 16.72 -10.10 -12.63
C VAL A 104 16.58 -9.78 -14.10
N ASP A 105 17.58 -10.11 -14.90
CA ASP A 105 17.50 -10.09 -16.37
C ASP A 105 18.06 -11.43 -16.89
N GLN A 106 17.16 -12.34 -17.20
CA GLN A 106 17.51 -13.69 -17.67
C GLN A 106 18.29 -13.66 -18.99
N ARG A 107 18.02 -12.69 -19.87
CA ARG A 107 18.74 -12.55 -21.15
C ARG A 107 20.18 -12.11 -20.97
N ALA A 108 20.41 -11.26 -19.98
CA ALA A 108 21.72 -10.75 -19.65
C ALA A 108 22.45 -11.64 -18.61
N GLY A 109 21.78 -12.64 -18.03
CA GLY A 109 22.32 -13.46 -16.94
C GLY A 109 22.55 -12.65 -15.66
N ILE A 110 21.75 -11.58 -15.42
CA ILE A 110 21.86 -10.71 -14.27
C ILE A 110 20.89 -11.18 -13.19
N ASP A 111 21.40 -11.40 -11.98
CA ASP A 111 20.61 -11.66 -10.77
C ASP A 111 21.39 -11.03 -9.60
N ILE A 112 21.04 -9.80 -9.25
CA ILE A 112 21.73 -9.01 -8.24
C ILE A 112 20.73 -8.23 -7.39
N ASP A 113 21.11 -7.93 -6.15
CA ASP A 113 20.39 -6.99 -5.31
C ASP A 113 20.99 -5.60 -5.43
N VAL A 114 20.13 -4.61 -5.61
CA VAL A 114 20.47 -3.20 -5.60
C VAL A 114 19.76 -2.50 -4.44
N SER A 115 20.32 -1.40 -3.97
CA SER A 115 19.72 -0.61 -2.91
C SER A 115 18.95 0.56 -3.50
N ILE A 116 17.63 0.59 -3.30
CA ILE A 116 16.76 1.64 -3.82
C ILE A 116 16.19 2.52 -2.72
N ARG A 117 15.97 3.77 -3.05
CA ARG A 117 15.14 4.70 -2.31
C ARG A 117 13.87 4.97 -3.10
N CYS A 118 12.74 4.90 -2.41
CA CYS A 118 11.42 5.11 -2.99
C CYS A 118 10.60 6.00 -2.07
N PHE A 119 9.84 6.94 -2.64
CA PHE A 119 8.93 7.78 -1.89
C PHE A 119 7.72 8.15 -2.75
N GLY A 120 6.63 8.47 -2.07
CA GLY A 120 5.38 8.85 -2.73
C GLY A 120 4.27 9.10 -1.72
N GLU A 121 3.06 8.98 -2.20
CA GLU A 121 1.85 9.14 -1.41
C GLU A 121 0.94 7.94 -1.60
N TYR A 122 0.16 7.64 -0.57
CA TYR A 122 -0.86 6.61 -0.62
C TYR A 122 -2.16 7.10 0.00
N SER A 123 -3.24 6.46 -0.36
CA SER A 123 -4.51 6.60 0.29
C SER A 123 -4.94 5.29 0.94
N TYR A 124 -5.70 5.39 2.00
CA TYR A 124 -6.28 4.24 2.67
C TYR A 124 -7.74 4.50 3.02
N ARG A 125 -8.45 3.44 3.35
CA ARG A 125 -9.84 3.49 3.80
C ARG A 125 -10.06 2.50 4.92
N ILE A 126 -10.97 2.86 5.82
CA ILE A 126 -11.50 1.94 6.83
C ILE A 126 -12.57 1.08 6.13
N VAL A 127 -12.27 -0.20 5.92
CA VAL A 127 -13.14 -1.16 5.23
C VAL A 127 -13.97 -1.99 6.21
N ASN A 128 -13.52 -2.09 7.46
CA ASN A 128 -14.28 -2.75 8.53
C ASN A 128 -14.31 -1.86 9.78
N PRO A 129 -15.35 -1.03 9.94
CA PRO A 129 -15.49 -0.12 11.06
C PRO A 129 -15.52 -0.80 12.43
N ILE A 130 -16.03 -2.02 12.51
CA ILE A 130 -16.12 -2.78 13.77
C ILE A 130 -14.73 -3.17 14.26
N LEU A 131 -13.88 -3.72 13.37
CA LEU A 131 -12.50 -4.04 13.69
C LEU A 131 -11.71 -2.79 14.07
N PHE A 132 -11.94 -1.68 13.35
CA PHE A 132 -11.29 -0.42 13.63
C PHE A 132 -11.66 0.11 15.02
N TYR A 133 -12.94 0.11 15.38
CA TYR A 133 -13.40 0.46 16.71
C TYR A 133 -12.79 -0.45 17.77
N THR A 134 -12.93 -1.76 17.61
CA THR A 134 -12.53 -2.74 18.63
C THR A 134 -11.02 -2.73 18.89
N ASN A 135 -10.20 -2.60 17.84
CA ASN A 135 -8.75 -2.79 17.94
C ASN A 135 -7.94 -1.49 17.88
N VAL A 136 -8.55 -0.36 17.50
CA VAL A 136 -7.83 0.91 17.35
C VAL A 136 -8.37 2.00 18.27
N CYS A 137 -9.65 2.33 18.17
CA CYS A 137 -10.20 3.53 18.80
C CYS A 137 -11.24 3.27 19.90
N GLY A 138 -11.43 2.03 20.35
CA GLY A 138 -12.47 1.67 21.32
C GLY A 138 -12.37 2.33 22.72
N ASN A 139 -11.25 2.96 23.04
CA ASN A 139 -11.02 3.65 24.32
C ASN A 139 -11.13 5.18 24.21
N VAL A 140 -11.55 5.69 23.07
CA VAL A 140 -11.67 7.13 22.82
C VAL A 140 -12.97 7.68 23.44
N GLU A 141 -12.87 8.78 24.16
CA GLU A 141 -14.03 9.42 24.78
C GLU A 141 -14.74 10.37 23.82
N ASN A 142 -14.00 11.17 23.04
CA ASN A 142 -14.57 12.21 22.18
C ASN A 142 -14.20 12.00 20.70
N GLU A 143 -12.90 12.00 20.39
CA GLU A 143 -12.40 12.01 19.02
C GLU A 143 -11.12 11.18 18.89
N TYR A 144 -11.05 10.38 17.84
CA TYR A 144 -9.81 9.70 17.41
C TYR A 144 -9.33 10.33 16.11
N THR A 145 -8.21 11.02 16.16
CA THR A 145 -7.69 11.77 15.02
C THR A 145 -6.85 10.89 14.10
N ARG A 146 -6.81 11.27 12.83
CA ARG A 146 -5.94 10.65 11.83
C ARG A 146 -4.46 10.63 12.25
N ASP A 147 -3.98 11.71 12.86
CA ASP A 147 -2.59 11.85 13.29
C ASP A 147 -2.18 10.81 14.34
N ALA A 148 -3.11 10.39 15.18
CA ALA A 148 -2.87 9.35 16.19
C ALA A 148 -2.50 7.99 15.56
N LEU A 149 -3.03 7.70 14.37
CA LEU A 149 -2.79 6.46 13.63
C LEU A 149 -1.59 6.57 12.69
N GLU A 150 -1.31 7.76 12.14
CA GLU A 150 -0.38 7.98 11.04
C GLU A 150 1.04 7.46 11.32
N GLY A 151 1.56 7.71 12.51
CA GLY A 151 2.92 7.28 12.88
C GLY A 151 3.10 5.77 12.84
N GLN A 152 2.14 5.03 13.35
CA GLN A 152 2.14 3.57 13.34
C GLN A 152 2.01 3.02 11.92
N MET A 153 1.08 3.56 11.15
CA MET A 153 0.87 3.17 9.76
C MET A 153 2.12 3.40 8.91
N ARG A 154 2.78 4.54 9.08
CA ARG A 154 4.03 4.86 8.37
C ARG A 154 5.13 3.85 8.66
N THR A 155 5.33 3.49 9.92
CA THR A 155 6.35 2.51 10.33
C THR A 155 6.07 1.13 9.74
N GLU A 156 4.83 0.68 9.79
CA GLU A 156 4.42 -0.61 9.24
C GLU A 156 4.49 -0.63 7.70
N MET A 157 4.12 0.48 7.04
CA MET A 157 4.28 0.65 5.60
C MET A 157 5.74 0.50 5.17
N MET A 158 6.67 1.16 5.86
CA MET A 158 8.08 1.06 5.55
C MET A 158 8.62 -0.36 5.72
N THR A 159 8.17 -1.08 6.74
CA THR A 159 8.54 -2.48 6.96
C THR A 159 8.00 -3.38 5.85
N ALA A 160 6.81 -3.11 5.35
CA ALA A 160 6.17 -3.90 4.30
C ALA A 160 6.73 -3.64 2.89
N LEU A 161 7.41 -2.52 2.67
CA LEU A 161 7.98 -2.17 1.35
C LEU A 161 8.99 -3.20 0.86
N GLN A 162 9.87 -3.70 1.71
CA GLN A 162 10.89 -4.66 1.29
C GLN A 162 10.27 -5.98 0.77
N PRO A 163 9.39 -6.68 1.50
CA PRO A 163 8.75 -7.87 0.97
C PRO A 163 7.82 -7.57 -0.22
N ALA A 164 7.18 -6.39 -0.26
CA ALA A 164 6.39 -5.98 -1.42
C ALA A 164 7.26 -5.80 -2.67
N PHE A 165 8.44 -5.20 -2.55
CA PHE A 165 9.39 -5.10 -3.65
C PHE A 165 9.90 -6.46 -4.12
N ALA A 166 10.08 -7.43 -3.22
CA ALA A 166 10.43 -8.79 -3.59
C ALA A 166 9.34 -9.43 -4.49
N ARG A 167 8.07 -9.26 -4.15
CA ARG A 167 6.94 -9.72 -4.99
C ARG A 167 6.92 -9.03 -6.35
N ILE A 168 7.14 -7.72 -6.40
CA ILE A 168 7.20 -6.95 -7.64
C ILE A 168 8.36 -7.44 -8.53
N SER A 169 9.53 -7.69 -7.94
CA SER A 169 10.68 -8.24 -8.66
C SER A 169 10.40 -9.63 -9.23
N GLU A 170 9.73 -10.50 -8.49
CA GLU A 170 9.30 -11.83 -8.96
C GLU A 170 8.35 -11.76 -10.16
N MET A 171 7.55 -10.70 -10.27
CA MET A 171 6.70 -10.43 -11.43
C MET A 171 7.48 -9.96 -12.66
N GLY A 172 8.80 -9.76 -12.56
CA GLY A 172 9.64 -9.26 -13.64
C GLY A 172 9.59 -7.74 -13.84
N ILE A 173 9.01 -7.01 -12.90
CA ILE A 173 8.91 -5.54 -12.95
C ILE A 173 10.20 -4.94 -12.42
N ARG A 174 10.80 -4.04 -13.19
CA ARG A 174 12.02 -3.33 -12.78
C ARG A 174 11.70 -2.20 -11.79
N TYR A 175 12.64 -1.88 -10.89
CA TYR A 175 12.46 -0.77 -9.95
C TYR A 175 12.20 0.58 -10.66
N SER A 176 12.83 0.82 -11.81
CA SER A 176 12.62 2.03 -12.61
C SER A 176 11.21 2.13 -13.23
N ALA A 177 10.48 1.02 -13.32
CA ALA A 177 9.12 0.96 -13.82
C ALA A 177 8.04 1.05 -12.71
N LEU A 178 8.43 1.11 -11.44
CA LEU A 178 7.48 1.22 -10.31
C LEU A 178 6.46 2.35 -10.44
N PRO A 179 6.80 3.55 -10.94
CA PRO A 179 5.80 4.60 -11.14
C PRO A 179 4.64 4.22 -12.08
N GLY A 180 4.87 3.28 -13.00
CA GLY A 180 3.86 2.75 -13.92
C GLY A 180 3.14 1.49 -13.40
N HIS A 181 3.55 0.93 -12.26
CA HIS A 181 3.02 -0.30 -11.66
C HIS A 181 2.54 -0.10 -10.23
N THR A 182 1.89 1.03 -9.99
CA THR A 182 1.43 1.40 -8.64
C THR A 182 0.28 0.53 -8.14
N THR A 183 -0.54 0.00 -9.04
CA THR A 183 -1.61 -0.94 -8.67
C THR A 183 -1.04 -2.24 -8.13
N GLU A 184 -0.08 -2.83 -8.81
CA GLU A 184 0.60 -4.06 -8.39
C GLU A 184 1.34 -3.86 -7.08
N LEU A 185 1.97 -2.71 -6.89
CA LEU A 185 2.63 -2.37 -5.63
C LEU A 185 1.64 -2.20 -4.48
N ALA A 186 0.49 -1.55 -4.71
CA ALA A 186 -0.57 -1.42 -3.72
C ALA A 186 -1.13 -2.79 -3.30
N GLU A 187 -1.36 -3.68 -4.26
CA GLU A 187 -1.81 -5.05 -3.99
C GLU A 187 -0.77 -5.84 -3.19
N ALA A 188 0.51 -5.75 -3.56
CA ALA A 188 1.59 -6.41 -2.83
C ALA A 188 1.70 -5.90 -1.38
N LEU A 189 1.58 -4.59 -1.16
CA LEU A 189 1.55 -3.99 0.18
C LEU A 189 0.33 -4.42 0.98
N ASN A 190 -0.86 -4.46 0.39
CA ASN A 190 -2.07 -4.95 1.06
C ASN A 190 -1.93 -6.42 1.49
N GLN A 191 -1.29 -7.26 0.68
CA GLN A 191 -1.01 -8.64 1.04
C GLN A 191 -0.04 -8.74 2.24
N GLU A 192 1.05 -7.98 2.22
CA GLU A 192 2.04 -7.97 3.31
C GLU A 192 1.47 -7.37 4.61
N LEU A 193 0.61 -6.37 4.51
CA LEU A 193 -0.02 -5.69 5.64
C LEU A 193 -1.31 -6.36 6.13
N SER A 194 -1.84 -7.35 5.40
CA SER A 194 -3.17 -7.93 5.65
C SER A 194 -3.38 -8.38 7.09
N GLY A 195 -2.38 -8.97 7.73
CA GLY A 195 -2.47 -9.45 9.10
C GLY A 195 -2.71 -8.34 10.13
N LYS A 196 -2.11 -7.17 9.93
CA LYS A 196 -2.21 -6.02 10.84
C LYS A 196 -3.26 -5.01 10.41
N TRP A 197 -3.44 -4.81 9.11
CA TRP A 197 -4.32 -3.77 8.58
C TRP A 197 -5.73 -4.29 8.31
N SER A 198 -5.96 -5.13 7.33
CA SER A 198 -7.32 -5.55 6.99
C SER A 198 -7.93 -6.50 8.03
N LYS A 199 -7.17 -7.50 8.49
CA LYS A 199 -7.68 -8.52 9.42
C LYS A 199 -7.75 -8.06 10.87
N LEU A 200 -6.85 -7.19 11.32
CA LEU A 200 -6.83 -6.71 12.69
C LEU A 200 -7.53 -5.37 12.85
N ARG A 201 -7.27 -4.40 11.97
CA ARG A 201 -7.75 -3.02 12.12
C ARG A 201 -8.83 -2.63 11.13
N GLY A 202 -9.12 -3.47 10.14
CA GLY A 202 -10.10 -3.16 9.11
C GLY A 202 -9.71 -2.01 8.19
N ILE A 203 -8.41 -1.89 7.84
CA ILE A 203 -7.84 -0.83 7.01
C ILE A 203 -7.22 -1.43 5.76
N GLU A 204 -7.37 -0.79 4.61
CA GLU A 204 -6.74 -1.18 3.35
C GLU A 204 -6.21 0.03 2.59
N ILE A 205 -5.11 -0.18 1.84
CA ILE A 205 -4.63 0.78 0.85
C ILE A 205 -5.59 0.77 -0.33
N VAL A 206 -6.04 1.96 -0.73
CA VAL A 206 -6.91 2.14 -1.91
C VAL A 206 -6.09 2.46 -3.14
N SER A 207 -5.16 3.40 -3.02
CA SER A 207 -4.27 3.81 -4.10
C SER A 207 -2.88 4.14 -3.58
N LEU A 208 -1.90 4.06 -4.47
CA LEU A 208 -0.52 4.37 -4.17
C LEU A 208 0.10 5.05 -5.38
N GLY A 209 0.84 6.13 -5.12
CA GLY A 209 1.66 6.82 -6.10
C GLY A 209 3.13 6.71 -5.75
N VAL A 210 3.99 6.59 -6.76
CA VAL A 210 5.45 6.63 -6.62
C VAL A 210 5.93 7.94 -7.22
N SER A 211 6.35 8.87 -6.38
CA SER A 211 6.88 10.18 -6.81
C SER A 211 8.34 10.11 -7.24
N GLY A 212 9.09 9.18 -6.68
CA GLY A 212 10.47 8.95 -7.04
C GLY A 212 10.97 7.59 -6.60
N VAL A 213 11.81 7.00 -7.45
CA VAL A 213 12.57 5.77 -7.16
C VAL A 213 13.96 5.91 -7.76
N LYS A 214 14.99 5.61 -6.97
CA LYS A 214 16.38 5.67 -7.39
C LYS A 214 17.19 4.55 -6.74
N ALA A 215 18.08 3.92 -7.51
CA ALA A 215 19.16 3.13 -6.97
C ALA A 215 20.37 4.03 -6.66
N SER A 216 21.39 3.50 -5.97
CA SER A 216 22.66 4.20 -5.81
C SER A 216 23.35 4.39 -7.17
N GLU A 217 24.19 5.41 -7.29
CA GLU A 217 24.95 5.63 -8.53
C GLU A 217 25.86 4.45 -8.88
N GLU A 218 26.43 3.83 -7.87
CA GLU A 218 27.28 2.64 -8.01
C GLU A 218 26.47 1.46 -8.56
N ASP A 219 25.29 1.21 -8.01
CA ASP A 219 24.40 0.15 -8.47
C ASP A 219 23.90 0.40 -9.90
N GLU A 220 23.55 1.64 -10.24
CA GLU A 220 23.13 2.00 -11.59
C GLU A 220 24.25 1.82 -12.61
N GLN A 221 25.48 2.18 -12.24
CA GLN A 221 26.64 1.95 -13.09
C GLN A 221 26.93 0.46 -13.27
N MET A 222 26.87 -0.32 -12.20
CA MET A 222 27.06 -1.77 -12.24
C MET A 222 26.01 -2.43 -13.16
N ILE A 223 24.75 -2.06 -13.08
CA ILE A 223 23.70 -2.57 -13.98
C ILE A 223 24.05 -2.24 -15.44
N LYS A 224 24.43 -1.01 -15.73
CA LYS A 224 24.82 -0.58 -17.08
C LYS A 224 26.00 -1.35 -17.63
N GLU A 225 27.02 -1.61 -16.80
CA GLU A 225 28.19 -2.40 -17.19
C GLU A 225 27.83 -3.86 -17.46
N LEU A 226 27.00 -4.48 -16.59
CA LEU A 226 26.54 -5.83 -16.80
C LEU A 226 25.69 -5.97 -18.07
N GLN A 227 24.82 -4.99 -18.35
CA GLN A 227 24.03 -4.96 -19.58
C GLN A 227 24.91 -4.78 -20.83
N ARG A 228 25.97 -3.96 -20.77
CA ARG A 228 26.96 -3.83 -21.85
C ARG A 228 27.68 -5.13 -22.08
N SER A 229 28.22 -5.75 -21.03
CA SER A 229 28.92 -7.03 -21.13
C SER A 229 28.06 -8.12 -21.76
N ALA A 230 26.79 -8.20 -21.36
CA ALA A 230 25.83 -9.12 -21.96
C ALA A 230 25.54 -8.82 -23.44
N ALA A 231 25.50 -7.54 -23.83
CA ALA A 231 25.34 -7.12 -25.22
C ALA A 231 26.55 -7.51 -26.10
N PHE A 232 27.78 -7.50 -25.53
CA PHE A 232 28.99 -7.98 -26.23
C PHE A 232 29.04 -9.50 -26.36
N MET A 233 28.38 -10.25 -25.48
CA MET A 233 28.26 -11.72 -25.57
C MET A 233 27.20 -12.20 -26.56
N ASP A 234 26.33 -11.32 -27.04
CA ASP A 234 25.40 -11.62 -28.14
C ASP A 234 26.19 -11.68 -29.46
N PRO A 235 26.24 -12.84 -30.15
CA PRO A 235 27.05 -13.00 -31.36
C PRO A 235 26.72 -11.99 -32.46
N THR A 236 25.49 -11.57 -32.55
CA THR A 236 25.01 -10.60 -33.57
C THR A 236 25.50 -9.19 -33.28
N ARG A 237 25.54 -8.77 -32.03
CA ARG A 237 26.02 -7.45 -31.59
C ARG A 237 27.54 -7.40 -31.53
N ALA A 238 28.21 -8.47 -31.09
CA ALA A 238 29.64 -8.58 -31.09
C ALA A 238 30.23 -8.47 -32.52
N ALA A 239 29.60 -9.14 -33.50
CA ALA A 239 29.99 -9.04 -34.92
C ALA A 239 29.83 -7.60 -35.46
N ALA A 240 28.75 -6.90 -35.15
CA ALA A 240 28.53 -5.51 -35.55
C ALA A 240 29.58 -4.58 -34.95
N HIS A 241 29.99 -4.80 -33.69
CA HIS A 241 31.00 -4.00 -33.02
C HIS A 241 32.41 -4.24 -33.60
N MET A 242 32.76 -5.47 -33.96
CA MET A 242 34.00 -5.81 -34.63
C MET A 242 34.09 -5.19 -36.02
N VAL A 243 33.01 -5.21 -36.80
CA VAL A 243 32.94 -4.56 -38.11
C VAL A 243 33.13 -3.05 -37.99
N GLY A 244 32.51 -2.42 -36.99
CA GLY A 244 32.68 -0.98 -36.72
C GLY A 244 34.13 -0.64 -36.31
N ALA A 245 34.79 -1.44 -35.49
CA ALA A 245 36.17 -1.25 -35.08
C ALA A 245 37.16 -1.47 -36.25
N GLN A 246 36.91 -2.45 -37.13
CA GLN A 246 37.69 -2.68 -38.34
C GLN A 246 37.54 -1.52 -39.33
N ALA A 247 36.33 -1.00 -39.53
CA ALA A 247 36.09 0.15 -40.39
C ALA A 247 36.82 1.42 -39.89
N SER A 248 36.80 1.66 -38.58
CA SER A 248 37.52 2.77 -37.95
C SER A 248 39.07 2.62 -38.08
N ALA A 249 39.57 1.40 -37.91
CA ALA A 249 41.01 1.11 -38.09
C ALA A 249 41.45 1.28 -39.53
N MET A 250 40.66 0.84 -40.52
CA MET A 250 40.93 1.05 -41.94
C MET A 250 40.93 2.56 -42.31
N GLN A 251 40.00 3.32 -41.74
CA GLN A 251 39.91 4.74 -41.97
C GLN A 251 41.13 5.49 -41.40
N ALA A 252 41.62 5.07 -40.22
CA ALA A 252 42.86 5.59 -39.65
C ALA A 252 44.12 5.22 -40.48
N CYS A 253 44.20 4.00 -41.00
CA CYS A 253 45.26 3.58 -41.91
C CYS A 253 45.28 4.40 -43.22
N LEU A 254 44.11 4.67 -43.80
CA LEU A 254 44.01 5.49 -45.02
C LEU A 254 44.47 6.94 -44.80
N LEU A 255 44.23 7.49 -43.61
CA LEU A 255 44.71 8.83 -43.26
C LEU A 255 46.21 8.90 -43.05
N TYR A 256 46.82 7.80 -42.60
CA TYR A 256 48.30 7.71 -42.40
C TYR A 256 49.06 7.38 -43.68
N THR A 257 48.43 6.77 -44.69
CA THR A 257 49.07 6.41 -45.96
C THR A 257 48.85 7.43 -47.08
N SER A 258 48.19 8.54 -46.79
CA SER A 258 48.12 9.66 -47.74
C SER A 258 49.49 10.35 -47.80
N PRO A 259 50.13 10.43 -49.00
CA PRO A 259 51.46 11.09 -49.09
C PRO A 259 51.36 12.56 -48.70
N SER A 260 52.29 12.98 -47.85
CA SER A 260 52.40 14.38 -47.45
C SER A 260 52.59 15.28 -48.67
N PRO A 261 51.96 16.46 -48.71
CA PRO A 261 52.16 17.41 -49.83
C PRO A 261 53.59 17.87 -50.00
N ARG A 262 54.53 17.47 -49.14
CA ARG A 262 55.93 17.84 -49.17
C ARG A 262 56.82 16.91 -50.03
N ASP A 263 56.34 15.79 -50.52
CA ASP A 263 57.12 14.84 -51.29
C ASP A 263 56.89 14.99 -52.81
N ARG A 264 56.40 16.15 -53.26
CA ARG A 264 56.33 16.54 -54.67
C ARG A 264 57.24 17.76 -54.90
N GLN A 265 58.52 17.55 -54.97
CA GLN A 265 59.46 18.41 -55.74
C GLN A 265 60.35 17.53 -56.56
#